data_ed558fcd35c5f0bb690379a28ed53a9c
#
_entry.id   ed558fcd35c5f0bb690379a28ed53a9c
#
_cell.length_a   1.000
_cell.length_b   1.000
_cell.length_c   1.000
_cell.angle_alpha   90.00
_cell.angle_beta   90.00
_cell.angle_gamma   90.00
#
_symmetry.space_group_name_H-M   'P 1'
#
loop_
_entity.id
_entity.type
_entity.pdbx_description
1 polymer ?
#
loop_
_entity_poly.entity_id
_entity_poly.type
_entity_poly.pdbx_seq_one_letter_code
_entity_poly.pdbx_strand_id
1 'polypeptide(L)'
;MFHRHPLLSLVTGGYLVFVAWLTLTPQDQHTDQAQLAARIVDALHRRGYAESIDYSRFEFLANIALFVPVGVFLLLLFGAGGWWLAIIAAFAMTAGIESLQHEIPGRVPDDRDLVANATGAVIGVALGLALTLPATIRRQRRRRRRAALAG
;
A
#
# COMPACT_ATOMS: atom_id res chain seq x y z
N MET A 1 -15.70 -8.70 -12.11
CA MET A 1 -14.66 -9.10 -11.16
C MET A 1 -15.12 -8.96 -9.71
N PHE A 2 -15.70 -7.85 -9.30
CA PHE A 2 -16.16 -7.57 -7.93
C PHE A 2 -17.16 -8.58 -7.35
N HIS A 3 -18.00 -9.21 -8.17
CA HIS A 3 -19.00 -10.20 -7.71
C HIS A 3 -18.42 -11.57 -7.33
N ARG A 4 -17.16 -11.89 -7.66
CA ARG A 4 -16.58 -13.21 -7.38
C ARG A 4 -15.98 -13.35 -5.97
N HIS A 5 -15.63 -12.22 -5.33
CA HIS A 5 -15.04 -12.21 -3.98
C HIS A 5 -15.54 -11.00 -3.19
N PRO A 6 -16.80 -10.98 -2.75
CA PRO A 6 -17.40 -9.81 -2.10
C PRO A 6 -16.67 -9.42 -0.81
N LEU A 7 -16.20 -10.41 -0.05
CA LEU A 7 -15.44 -10.15 1.17
C LEU A 7 -14.10 -9.46 0.89
N LEU A 8 -13.36 -9.90 -0.14
CA LEU A 8 -12.12 -9.26 -0.54
C LEU A 8 -12.36 -7.82 -0.99
N SER A 9 -13.41 -7.57 -1.79
CA SER A 9 -13.77 -6.22 -2.21
C SER A 9 -14.12 -5.31 -1.04
N LEU A 10 -14.85 -5.84 -0.06
CA LEU A 10 -15.21 -5.11 1.16
C LEU A 10 -13.95 -4.76 1.99
N VAL A 11 -13.07 -5.73 2.23
CA VAL A 11 -11.82 -5.52 2.97
C VAL A 11 -10.92 -4.52 2.25
N THR A 12 -10.77 -4.67 0.91
CA THR A 12 -10.00 -3.73 0.11
C THR A 12 -10.58 -2.33 0.20
N GLY A 13 -11.88 -2.17 -0.03
CA GLY A 13 -12.55 -0.87 0.06
C GLY A 13 -12.41 -0.24 1.44
N GLY A 14 -12.63 -1.00 2.51
CA GLY A 14 -12.44 -0.53 3.89
C GLY A 14 -11.01 -0.08 4.17
N TYR A 15 -10.02 -0.84 3.68
CA TYR A 15 -8.62 -0.44 3.83
C TYR A 15 -8.26 0.82 3.04
N LEU A 16 -8.75 0.96 1.81
CA LEU A 16 -8.52 2.18 1.00
C LEU A 16 -9.15 3.41 1.65
N VAL A 17 -10.37 3.28 2.20
CA VAL A 17 -11.02 4.35 2.97
C VAL A 17 -10.20 4.69 4.23
N PHE A 18 -9.72 3.69 4.95
CA PHE A 18 -8.86 3.89 6.12
C PHE A 18 -7.58 4.66 5.75
N VAL A 19 -6.89 4.26 4.67
CA VAL A 19 -5.68 4.95 4.19
C VAL A 19 -6.00 6.39 3.80
N ALA A 20 -7.06 6.61 3.03
CA ALA A 20 -7.49 7.95 2.64
C ALA A 20 -7.82 8.81 3.88
N TRP A 21 -8.55 8.27 4.84
CA TRP A 21 -8.85 8.97 6.09
C TRP A 21 -7.57 9.34 6.85
N LEU A 22 -6.66 8.38 7.02
CA LEU A 22 -5.41 8.60 7.74
C LEU A 22 -4.53 9.67 7.08
N THR A 23 -4.42 9.63 5.74
CA THR A 23 -3.57 10.54 4.96
C THR A 23 -4.18 11.92 4.75
N LEU A 24 -5.52 12.03 4.73
CA LEU A 24 -6.23 13.31 4.53
C LEU A 24 -6.59 14.01 5.85
N THR A 25 -6.44 13.35 7.00
CA THR A 25 -6.66 14.01 8.30
C THR A 25 -5.59 15.10 8.51
N PRO A 26 -5.97 16.35 8.83
CA PRO A 26 -5.02 17.41 9.09
C PRO A 26 -4.06 17.03 10.22
N GLN A 27 -2.77 17.15 9.97
CA GLN A 27 -1.74 16.91 10.97
C GLN A 27 -1.42 18.24 11.68
N ASP A 28 -2.24 18.59 12.65
CA ASP A 28 -1.85 19.66 13.57
C ASP A 28 -0.62 19.19 14.34
N GLN A 29 0.37 20.08 14.52
CA GLN A 29 1.65 19.76 15.18
C GLN A 29 1.49 19.19 16.60
N HIS A 30 0.28 19.18 17.14
CA HIS A 30 -0.09 18.70 18.47
C HIS A 30 -0.95 17.43 18.44
N THR A 31 -1.10 16.77 17.28
CA THR A 31 -1.91 15.55 17.22
C THR A 31 -1.20 14.37 17.91
N ASP A 32 -1.99 13.50 18.54
CA ASP A 32 -1.49 12.28 19.19
C ASP A 32 -0.63 11.41 18.26
N GLN A 33 -0.87 11.49 16.95
CA GLN A 33 -0.11 10.76 15.92
C GLN A 33 1.35 11.26 15.81
N ALA A 34 1.56 12.57 15.75
CA ALA A 34 2.91 13.16 15.71
C ALA A 34 3.67 12.87 17.01
N GLN A 35 2.98 12.95 18.15
CA GLN A 35 3.57 12.59 19.44
C GLN A 35 3.90 11.10 19.54
N LEU A 36 3.04 10.22 19.00
CA LEU A 36 3.30 8.79 18.97
C LEU A 36 4.52 8.47 18.09
N ALA A 37 4.60 9.05 16.90
CA ALA A 37 5.75 8.91 16.00
C ALA A 37 7.04 9.40 16.67
N ALA A 38 7.04 10.57 17.31
CA ALA A 38 8.17 11.09 18.05
C ALA A 38 8.59 10.14 19.18
N ARG A 39 7.64 9.61 19.96
CA ARG A 39 7.92 8.62 21.02
C ARG A 39 8.54 7.33 20.48
N ILE A 40 8.10 6.85 19.32
CA ILE A 40 8.68 5.66 18.67
C ILE A 40 10.11 5.94 18.23
N VAL A 41 10.37 7.06 17.57
CA VAL A 41 11.72 7.46 17.14
C VAL A 41 12.65 7.60 18.37
N ASP A 42 12.20 8.27 19.42
CA ASP A 42 12.94 8.41 20.67
C ASP A 42 13.23 7.05 21.34
N ALA A 43 12.27 6.12 21.30
CA ALA A 43 12.46 4.80 21.87
C ALA A 43 13.48 3.96 21.08
N LEU A 44 13.52 4.11 19.76
CA LEU A 44 14.51 3.50 18.88
C LEU A 44 15.92 4.05 19.16
N HIS A 45 16.04 5.38 19.27
CA HIS A 45 17.29 6.04 19.60
C HIS A 45 17.83 5.62 20.97
N ARG A 46 16.99 5.57 22.02
CA ARG A 46 17.39 5.11 23.36
C ARG A 46 17.90 3.68 23.41
N ARG A 47 17.49 2.83 22.47
CA ARG A 47 17.95 1.44 22.36
C ARG A 47 19.18 1.26 21.46
N GLY A 48 19.75 2.35 20.95
CA GLY A 48 20.88 2.31 20.01
C GLY A 48 20.51 1.79 18.63
N TYR A 49 19.20 1.67 18.34
CA TYR A 49 18.71 1.32 17.01
C TYR A 49 18.46 2.60 16.23
N ALA A 50 18.99 2.63 14.99
CA ALA A 50 18.63 3.63 14.01
C ALA A 50 18.92 5.10 14.40
N GLU A 51 20.15 5.38 14.93
CA GLU A 51 20.62 6.76 15.21
C GLU A 51 20.48 7.72 14.02
N SER A 52 20.40 7.17 12.80
CA SER A 52 20.26 7.94 11.57
C SER A 52 18.80 8.14 11.12
N ILE A 53 17.81 7.59 11.83
CA ILE A 53 16.39 7.76 11.51
C ILE A 53 15.87 9.00 12.23
N ASP A 54 15.76 10.11 11.49
CA ASP A 54 15.03 11.28 11.91
C ASP A 54 13.51 11.10 11.66
N TYR A 55 12.71 12.07 12.13
CA TYR A 55 11.25 12.04 11.97
C TYR A 55 10.82 11.91 10.49
N SER A 56 11.48 12.63 9.60
CA SER A 56 11.16 12.63 8.15
C SER A 56 11.42 11.28 7.50
N ARG A 57 12.49 10.59 7.88
CA ARG A 57 12.76 9.21 7.42
C ARG A 57 11.76 8.21 7.98
N PHE A 58 11.38 8.38 9.25
CA PHE A 58 10.34 7.55 9.86
C PHE A 58 9.01 7.70 9.13
N GLU A 59 8.58 8.93 8.85
CA GLU A 59 7.36 9.24 8.10
C GLU A 59 7.39 8.62 6.70
N PHE A 60 8.49 8.78 5.97
CA PHE A 60 8.69 8.17 4.67
C PHE A 60 8.54 6.62 4.71
N LEU A 61 9.16 5.96 5.68
CA LEU A 61 9.06 4.51 5.85
C LEU A 61 7.65 4.07 6.28
N ALA A 62 6.98 4.85 7.11
CA ALA A 62 5.60 4.61 7.51
C ALA A 62 4.65 4.68 6.33
N ASN A 63 4.82 5.65 5.44
CA ASN A 63 4.05 5.77 4.20
C ASN A 63 4.29 4.58 3.26
N ILE A 64 5.55 4.14 3.09
CA ILE A 64 5.84 2.89 2.36
C ILE A 64 5.06 1.73 2.98
N ALA A 65 5.19 1.52 4.29
CA ALA A 65 4.55 0.40 4.99
C ALA A 65 3.02 0.44 4.87
N LEU A 66 2.42 1.63 4.93
CA LEU A 66 0.98 1.83 4.78
C LEU A 66 0.49 1.45 3.37
N PHE A 67 1.29 1.69 2.33
CA PHE A 67 0.90 1.43 0.95
C PHE A 67 1.25 0.02 0.45
N VAL A 68 2.07 -0.76 1.16
CA VAL A 68 2.30 -2.18 0.82
C VAL A 68 0.98 -2.97 0.79
N PRO A 69 0.10 -2.93 1.80
CA PRO A 69 -1.19 -3.62 1.72
C PRO A 69 -2.09 -3.10 0.60
N VAL A 70 -2.04 -1.80 0.25
CA VAL A 70 -2.77 -1.24 -0.91
C VAL A 70 -2.39 -2.01 -2.18
N GLY A 71 -1.09 -2.14 -2.45
CA GLY A 71 -0.59 -2.88 -3.61
C GLY A 71 -1.01 -4.35 -3.62
N VAL A 72 -0.92 -5.03 -2.46
CA VAL A 72 -1.37 -6.42 -2.32
C VAL A 72 -2.86 -6.55 -2.60
N PHE A 73 -3.71 -5.73 -1.99
CA PHE A 73 -5.15 -5.81 -2.14
C PHE A 73 -5.61 -5.49 -3.55
N LEU A 74 -5.04 -4.47 -4.19
CA LEU A 74 -5.34 -4.13 -5.58
C LEU A 74 -4.92 -5.26 -6.52
N LEU A 75 -3.75 -5.89 -6.31
CA LEU A 75 -3.34 -7.05 -7.08
C LEU A 75 -4.30 -8.23 -6.91
N LEU A 76 -4.73 -8.53 -5.68
CA LEU A 76 -5.69 -9.60 -5.43
C LEU A 76 -7.05 -9.31 -6.09
N LEU A 77 -7.44 -8.05 -6.16
CA LEU A 77 -8.68 -7.61 -6.80
C LEU A 77 -8.64 -7.75 -8.32
N PHE A 78 -7.54 -7.30 -8.96
CA PHE A 78 -7.37 -7.36 -10.43
C PHE A 78 -6.82 -8.71 -10.89
N GLY A 79 -6.22 -9.49 -9.99
CA GLY A 79 -5.55 -10.75 -10.27
C GLY A 79 -4.16 -10.57 -10.87
N ALA A 80 -3.36 -11.64 -10.88
CA ALA A 80 -1.96 -11.60 -11.32
C ALA A 80 -1.77 -11.12 -12.77
N GLY A 81 -2.73 -11.37 -13.67
CA GLY A 81 -2.69 -10.85 -15.05
C GLY A 81 -2.96 -9.35 -15.16
N GLY A 82 -3.58 -8.76 -14.14
CA GLY A 82 -3.90 -7.33 -14.05
C GLY A 82 -2.95 -6.53 -13.15
N TRP A 83 -1.74 -7.04 -12.91
CA TRP A 83 -0.76 -6.39 -12.01
C TRP A 83 -0.46 -4.94 -12.37
N TRP A 84 -0.43 -4.61 -13.65
CA TRP A 84 -0.20 -3.25 -14.15
C TRP A 84 -1.40 -2.31 -13.82
N LEU A 85 -2.64 -2.83 -13.82
CA LEU A 85 -3.81 -2.09 -13.37
C LEU A 85 -3.73 -1.78 -11.87
N ALA A 86 -3.21 -2.72 -11.07
CA ALA A 86 -3.00 -2.50 -9.64
C ALA A 86 -2.01 -1.35 -9.40
N ILE A 87 -0.92 -1.30 -10.17
CA ILE A 87 0.06 -0.21 -10.08
C ILE A 87 -0.55 1.13 -10.52
N ILE A 88 -1.26 1.16 -11.65
CA ILE A 88 -1.91 2.39 -12.14
C ILE A 88 -2.96 2.88 -11.13
N ALA A 89 -3.78 2.00 -10.58
CA ALA A 89 -4.80 2.37 -9.60
C ALA A 89 -4.18 2.91 -8.30
N ALA A 90 -3.10 2.28 -7.82
CA ALA A 90 -2.37 2.76 -6.66
C ALA A 90 -1.75 4.13 -6.91
N PHE A 91 -1.14 4.33 -8.08
CA PHE A 91 -0.56 5.62 -8.45
C PHE A 91 -1.62 6.72 -8.59
N ALA A 92 -2.76 6.42 -9.22
CA ALA A 92 -3.87 7.35 -9.32
C ALA A 92 -4.44 7.71 -7.94
N MET A 93 -4.51 6.73 -7.03
CA MET A 93 -4.93 6.95 -5.63
C MET A 93 -3.97 7.89 -4.91
N THR A 94 -2.65 7.64 -4.98
CA THR A 94 -1.68 8.49 -4.27
C THR A 94 -1.62 9.91 -4.87
N ALA A 95 -1.70 10.05 -6.20
CA ALA A 95 -1.79 11.36 -6.84
C ALA A 95 -3.08 12.12 -6.46
N GLY A 96 -4.21 11.39 -6.32
CA GLY A 96 -5.47 11.96 -5.83
C GLY A 96 -5.37 12.42 -4.38
N ILE A 97 -4.75 11.63 -3.52
CA ILE A 97 -4.49 12.01 -2.11
C ILE A 97 -3.66 13.28 -2.08
N GLU A 98 -2.55 13.33 -2.80
CA GLU A 98 -1.67 14.51 -2.85
C GLU A 98 -2.42 15.74 -3.34
N SER A 99 -3.22 15.62 -4.41
CA SER A 99 -4.04 16.72 -4.93
C SER A 99 -5.03 17.25 -3.88
N LEU A 100 -5.65 16.38 -3.10
CA LEU A 100 -6.56 16.76 -2.02
C LEU A 100 -5.81 17.38 -0.84
N GLN A 101 -4.61 16.94 -0.55
CA GLN A 101 -3.77 17.48 0.51
C GLN A 101 -3.35 18.93 0.23
N HIS A 102 -3.17 19.30 -1.04
CA HIS A 102 -2.92 20.68 -1.44
C HIS A 102 -4.05 21.65 -1.06
N GLU A 103 -5.28 21.16 -0.94
CA GLU A 103 -6.45 21.96 -0.56
C GLU A 103 -6.63 22.09 0.96
N ILE A 104 -5.86 21.32 1.76
CA ILE A 104 -5.98 21.33 3.22
C ILE A 104 -5.13 22.48 3.81
N PRO A 105 -5.74 23.46 4.51
CA PRO A 105 -4.99 24.55 5.12
C PRO A 105 -3.94 24.05 6.10
N GLY A 106 -2.72 24.60 6.01
CA GLY A 106 -1.62 24.24 6.91
C GLY A 106 -0.83 22.98 6.55
N ARG A 107 -1.21 22.27 5.47
CA ARG A 107 -0.42 21.14 4.97
C ARG A 107 0.55 21.61 3.90
N VAL A 108 1.83 21.24 4.08
CA VAL A 108 2.86 21.47 3.06
C VAL A 108 2.92 20.20 2.21
N PRO A 109 2.64 20.29 0.91
CA PRO A 109 2.78 19.16 0.01
C PRO A 109 4.23 18.66 0.00
N ASP A 110 4.43 17.36 0.06
CA ASP A 110 5.76 16.76 0.00
C ASP A 110 5.79 15.67 -1.08
N ASP A 111 6.46 15.95 -2.19
CA ASP A 111 6.67 14.98 -3.29
C ASP A 111 7.25 13.64 -2.80
N ARG A 112 7.87 13.63 -1.61
CA ARG A 112 8.40 12.42 -0.98
C ARG A 112 7.28 11.46 -0.58
N ASP A 113 6.11 11.98 -0.20
CA ASP A 113 4.95 11.15 0.14
C ASP A 113 4.45 10.40 -1.10
N LEU A 114 4.39 11.08 -2.24
CA LEU A 114 4.05 10.44 -3.51
C LEU A 114 5.01 9.28 -3.83
N VAL A 115 6.32 9.52 -3.67
CA VAL A 115 7.36 8.51 -3.92
C VAL A 115 7.26 7.36 -2.91
N ALA A 116 7.06 7.65 -1.63
CA ALA A 116 6.92 6.64 -0.59
C ALA A 116 5.71 5.73 -0.83
N ASN A 117 4.55 6.34 -1.09
CA ASN A 117 3.29 5.65 -1.34
C ASN A 117 3.37 4.77 -2.59
N ALA A 118 3.89 5.32 -3.69
CA ALA A 118 4.10 4.57 -4.93
C ALA A 118 5.06 3.39 -4.72
N THR A 119 6.17 3.61 -4.00
CA THR A 119 7.15 2.56 -3.67
C THR A 119 6.49 1.45 -2.85
N GLY A 120 5.73 1.79 -1.82
CA GLY A 120 5.00 0.83 -1.00
C GLY A 120 4.03 -0.01 -1.84
N ALA A 121 3.26 0.62 -2.72
CA ALA A 121 2.33 -0.07 -3.60
C ALA A 121 3.03 -1.04 -4.57
N VAL A 122 4.16 -0.63 -5.17
CA VAL A 122 4.97 -1.50 -6.05
C VAL A 122 5.51 -2.71 -5.28
N ILE A 123 6.04 -2.50 -4.08
CA ILE A 123 6.47 -3.58 -3.19
C ILE A 123 5.29 -4.53 -2.90
N GLY A 124 4.13 -3.99 -2.57
CA GLY A 124 2.92 -4.77 -2.31
C GLY A 124 2.48 -5.62 -3.51
N VAL A 125 2.49 -5.06 -4.71
CA VAL A 125 2.20 -5.79 -5.95
C VAL A 125 3.23 -6.89 -6.17
N ALA A 126 4.52 -6.62 -6.00
CA ALA A 126 5.59 -7.61 -6.15
C ALA A 126 5.44 -8.78 -5.14
N LEU A 127 5.16 -8.48 -3.88
CA LEU A 127 4.89 -9.48 -2.84
C LEU A 127 3.66 -10.32 -3.18
N GLY A 128 2.56 -9.68 -3.58
CA GLY A 128 1.34 -10.37 -3.98
C GLY A 128 1.55 -11.27 -5.20
N LEU A 129 2.34 -10.84 -6.19
CA LEU A 129 2.75 -11.69 -7.32
C LEU A 129 3.57 -12.88 -6.84
N ALA A 130 4.59 -12.66 -6.01
CA ALA A 130 5.43 -13.73 -5.48
C ALA A 130 4.62 -14.80 -4.75
N LEU A 131 3.58 -14.40 -4.01
CA LEU A 131 2.71 -15.32 -3.29
C LEU A 131 1.69 -16.04 -4.19
N THR A 132 1.21 -15.40 -5.25
CA THR A 132 0.12 -15.94 -6.09
C THR A 132 0.61 -16.68 -7.34
N LEU A 133 1.77 -16.31 -7.90
CA LEU A 133 2.33 -16.94 -9.12
C LEU A 133 2.52 -18.46 -9.00
N PRO A 134 3.08 -19.02 -7.92
CA PRO A 134 3.28 -20.46 -7.81
C PRO A 134 1.96 -21.24 -7.91
N ALA A 135 0.90 -20.73 -7.28
CA ALA A 135 -0.42 -21.36 -7.33
C ALA A 135 -1.05 -21.28 -8.73
N THR A 136 -0.88 -20.14 -9.40
CA THR A 136 -1.39 -19.91 -10.76
C THR A 136 -0.70 -20.86 -11.77
N ILE A 137 0.62 -20.97 -11.71
CA ILE A 137 1.41 -21.86 -12.58
C ILE A 137 1.00 -23.33 -12.35
N ARG A 138 0.85 -23.76 -11.09
CA ARG A 138 0.40 -25.11 -10.76
C ARG A 138 -1.00 -25.40 -11.31
N ARG A 139 -1.93 -24.46 -11.21
CA ARG A 139 -3.30 -24.59 -11.76
C ARG A 139 -3.27 -24.70 -13.28
N GLN A 140 -2.48 -23.88 -13.97
CA GLN A 140 -2.34 -23.94 -15.44
C GLN A 140 -1.74 -25.29 -15.92
N ARG A 141 -0.69 -25.76 -15.26
CA ARG A 141 -0.07 -27.05 -15.57
C ARG A 141 -1.05 -28.22 -15.38
N ARG A 142 -1.86 -28.21 -14.31
CA ARG A 142 -2.90 -29.20 -14.06
C ARG A 142 -4.00 -29.18 -15.14
N ARG A 143 -4.44 -27.98 -15.56
CA ARG A 143 -5.43 -27.84 -16.64
C ARG A 143 -4.91 -28.38 -17.97
N ARG A 144 -3.67 -28.05 -18.34
CA ARG A 144 -3.02 -28.53 -19.57
C ARG A 144 -2.88 -30.07 -19.56
N ARG A 145 -2.47 -30.67 -18.42
CA ARG A 145 -2.37 -32.12 -18.29
C ARG A 145 -3.74 -32.82 -18.43
N ARG A 146 -4.79 -32.26 -17.83
CA ARG A 146 -6.15 -32.82 -17.96
C ARG A 146 -6.68 -32.71 -19.39
N ALA A 147 -6.44 -31.62 -20.09
CA ALA A 147 -6.81 -31.48 -21.49
C ALA A 147 -6.09 -32.48 -22.41
N ALA A 148 -4.80 -32.76 -22.17
CA ALA A 148 -4.02 -33.72 -22.93
C ALA A 148 -4.39 -35.20 -22.66
N LEU A 149 -5.11 -35.48 -21.56
CA LEU A 149 -5.60 -36.84 -21.25
C LEU A 149 -7.04 -37.09 -21.71
N ALA A 150 -7.74 -36.04 -22.16
CA ALA A 150 -9.14 -36.10 -22.58
C ALA A 150 -9.30 -36.04 -24.11
N GLY A 151 -8.21 -35.84 -24.88
CA GLY A 151 -8.14 -35.92 -26.34
C GLY A 151 -7.32 -37.08 -26.80
#